data_2ad1c26550cc256e6575ae2a3e7fa73c
#
_entry.id   2ad1c26550cc256e6575ae2a3e7fa73c
#
_cell.length_a   1.000
_cell.length_b   1.000
_cell.length_c   1.000
_cell.angle_alpha   90.00
_cell.angle_beta   90.00
_cell.angle_gamma   90.00
#
_symmetry.space_group_name_H-M   'P 1'
#
loop_
_entity.id
_entity.type
_entity.pdbx_description
1 polymer ?
#
loop_
_entity_poly.entity_id
_entity_poly.type
_entity_poly.pdbx_seq_one_letter_code
_entity_poly.pdbx_strand_id
1 'polypeptide(L)'
;MEVEESLRQIERCRCPSGLYRAVPADSGVIVPVYRNVWIRDTVYTLLAFESVGDIDRLREGVYALLDRVLLRWAYRLDWRIVEGVPERDIEYLHPRYQADGSEVPGELWGLRQDDAVGLALWALGR
;
A
#
# COMPACT_ATOMS: atom_id res chain seq x y z
N MET A 1 13.59 20.73 4.94
CA MET A 1 12.12 20.65 5.10
C MET A 1 11.81 20.33 6.54
N GLU A 2 10.95 21.10 7.15
CA GLU A 2 10.56 20.84 8.53
C GLU A 2 9.68 19.60 8.63
N VAL A 3 9.74 18.91 9.78
CA VAL A 3 8.96 17.68 10.03
C VAL A 3 7.46 17.93 9.83
N GLU A 4 6.93 19.03 10.34
CA GLU A 4 5.52 19.37 10.20
C GLU A 4 5.08 19.52 8.74
N GLU A 5 5.92 20.13 7.91
CA GLU A 5 5.62 20.26 6.47
C GLU A 5 5.62 18.89 5.79
N SER A 6 6.58 18.03 6.14
CA SER A 6 6.63 16.65 5.62
C SER A 6 5.37 15.88 6.00
N LEU A 7 4.92 15.98 7.26
CA LEU A 7 3.70 15.33 7.71
C LEU A 7 2.45 15.88 6.99
N ARG A 8 2.38 17.19 6.73
CA ARG A 8 1.29 17.77 5.94
C ARG A 8 1.25 17.20 4.51
N GLN A 9 2.41 17.05 3.88
CA GLN A 9 2.48 16.45 2.53
C GLN A 9 2.05 14.98 2.55
N ILE A 10 2.46 14.23 3.54
CA ILE A 10 2.02 12.83 3.72
C ILE A 10 0.49 12.77 3.92
N GLU A 11 -0.07 13.62 4.77
CA GLU A 11 -1.52 13.65 5.02
C GLU A 11 -2.34 13.93 3.75
N ARG A 12 -1.82 14.74 2.83
CA ARG A 12 -2.46 14.98 1.52
C ARG A 12 -2.52 13.73 0.63
N CYS A 13 -1.68 12.74 0.88
CA CYS A 13 -1.71 11.47 0.16
C CYS A 13 -2.73 10.49 0.74
N ARG A 14 -3.29 10.78 1.91
CA ARG A 14 -4.20 9.88 2.61
C ARG A 14 -5.52 9.71 1.86
N CYS A 15 -5.99 8.47 1.78
CA CYS A 15 -7.31 8.11 1.26
C CYS A 15 -8.34 7.97 2.39
N PRO A 16 -9.64 8.10 2.11
CA PRO A 16 -10.69 7.83 3.09
C PRO A 16 -10.61 6.43 3.70
N SER A 17 -10.04 5.47 2.99
CA SER A 17 -9.79 4.10 3.48
C SER A 17 -8.73 4.00 4.57
N GLY A 18 -7.89 5.03 4.73
CA GLY A 18 -6.69 4.99 5.60
C GLY A 18 -5.43 4.52 4.89
N LEU A 19 -5.51 4.15 3.61
CA LEU A 19 -4.35 3.89 2.76
C LEU A 19 -3.77 5.19 2.21
N TYR A 20 -2.55 5.13 1.65
CA TYR A 20 -1.83 6.31 1.16
C TYR A 20 -1.45 6.15 -0.31
N ARG A 21 -1.77 7.16 -1.12
CA ARG A 21 -1.30 7.26 -2.50
C ARG A 21 0.19 7.61 -2.55
N ALA A 22 0.82 7.33 -3.68
CA ALA A 22 2.21 7.75 -3.91
C ALA A 22 2.34 9.28 -4.06
N VAL A 23 1.28 9.94 -4.53
CA VAL A 23 1.21 11.41 -4.65
C VAL A 23 -0.17 11.90 -4.19
N PRO A 24 -0.28 13.18 -3.75
CA PRO A 24 -1.57 13.76 -3.41
C PRO A 24 -2.55 13.70 -4.59
N ALA A 25 -3.85 13.53 -4.29
CA ALA A 25 -4.89 13.46 -5.31
C ALA A 25 -4.99 14.74 -6.17
N ASP A 26 -4.66 15.89 -5.58
CA ASP A 26 -4.67 17.21 -6.21
C ASP A 26 -3.33 17.61 -6.85
N SER A 27 -2.37 16.67 -6.88
CA SER A 27 -1.08 16.93 -7.53
C SER A 27 -1.26 17.05 -9.04
N GLY A 28 -0.43 17.88 -9.68
CA GLY A 28 -0.39 18.00 -11.13
C GLY A 28 0.30 16.84 -11.86
N VAL A 29 0.56 15.74 -11.17
CA VAL A 29 1.23 14.58 -11.75
C VAL A 29 0.31 13.88 -12.75
N ILE A 30 0.78 13.77 -13.99
CA ILE A 30 0.00 13.22 -15.11
C ILE A 30 0.05 11.68 -15.13
N VAL A 31 1.10 11.07 -14.56
CA VAL A 31 1.29 9.61 -14.58
C VAL A 31 0.25 8.90 -13.70
N PRO A 32 -0.74 8.21 -14.30
CA PRO A 32 -1.88 7.68 -13.55
C PRO A 32 -1.51 6.70 -12.43
N VAL A 33 -0.46 5.92 -12.63
CA VAL A 33 -0.02 4.89 -11.65
C VAL A 33 0.37 5.48 -10.31
N TYR A 34 0.82 6.74 -10.24
CA TYR A 34 1.16 7.40 -8.97
C TYR A 34 -0.05 7.84 -8.17
N ARG A 35 -1.25 7.86 -8.76
CA ARG A 35 -2.50 8.11 -8.04
C ARG A 35 -3.00 6.88 -7.30
N ASN A 36 -2.45 5.71 -7.60
CA ASN A 36 -2.75 4.47 -6.90
C ASN A 36 -2.12 4.45 -5.51
N VAL A 37 -2.65 3.59 -4.67
CA VAL A 37 -2.05 3.21 -3.40
C VAL A 37 -0.97 2.17 -3.67
N TRP A 38 0.26 2.48 -3.30
CA TRP A 38 1.36 1.54 -3.36
C TRP A 38 1.64 1.00 -1.96
N ILE A 39 1.82 -0.31 -1.85
CA ILE A 39 2.11 -0.94 -0.55
C ILE A 39 3.38 -0.35 0.05
N ARG A 40 4.45 -0.19 -0.73
CA ARG A 40 5.71 0.39 -0.26
C ARG A 40 5.53 1.80 0.30
N ASP A 41 4.84 2.66 -0.43
CA ASP A 41 4.60 4.05 -0.01
C ASP A 41 3.78 4.10 1.28
N THR A 42 2.76 3.25 1.38
CA THR A 42 1.96 3.12 2.60
C THR A 42 2.83 2.70 3.79
N VAL A 43 3.68 1.69 3.63
CA VAL A 43 4.55 1.22 4.73
C VAL A 43 5.54 2.29 5.16
N TYR A 44 6.20 2.98 4.24
CA TYR A 44 7.11 4.07 4.59
C TYR A 44 6.40 5.22 5.29
N THR A 45 5.16 5.52 4.88
CA THR A 45 4.31 6.50 5.58
C THR A 45 4.02 6.07 7.02
N LEU A 46 3.72 4.79 7.25
CA LEU A 46 3.50 4.26 8.60
C LEU A 46 4.75 4.38 9.46
N LEU A 47 5.93 4.13 8.90
CA LEU A 47 7.20 4.33 9.60
C LEU A 47 7.44 5.80 9.96
N ALA A 48 7.04 6.73 9.12
CA ALA A 48 7.12 8.16 9.44
C ALA A 48 6.24 8.51 10.64
N PHE A 49 5.01 8.03 10.71
CA PHE A 49 4.15 8.24 11.87
C PHE A 49 4.69 7.58 13.14
N GLU A 50 5.23 6.37 13.04
CA GLU A 50 5.91 5.71 14.16
C GLU A 50 7.04 6.58 14.70
N SER A 51 7.87 7.14 13.81
CA SER A 51 9.04 7.92 14.20
C SER A 51 8.71 9.22 14.93
N VAL A 52 7.54 9.79 14.68
CA VAL A 52 7.06 11.02 15.37
C VAL A 52 6.08 10.73 16.51
N GLY A 53 5.79 9.47 16.77
CA GLY A 53 4.89 9.05 17.85
C GLY A 53 3.41 9.29 17.58
N ASP A 54 3.00 9.47 16.33
CA ASP A 54 1.58 9.59 15.96
C ASP A 54 0.94 8.21 15.89
N ILE A 55 0.59 7.69 17.05
CA ILE A 55 0.06 6.33 17.21
C ILE A 55 -1.32 6.17 16.57
N ASP A 56 -2.13 7.20 16.56
CA ASP A 56 -3.47 7.15 15.98
C ASP A 56 -3.39 6.97 14.45
N ARG A 57 -2.55 7.74 13.78
CA ARG A 57 -2.29 7.60 12.34
C ARG A 57 -1.63 6.27 12.00
N LEU A 58 -0.66 5.85 12.81
CA LEU A 58 -0.01 4.55 12.65
C LEU A 58 -1.04 3.42 12.72
N ARG A 59 -1.87 3.40 13.74
CA ARG A 59 -2.89 2.37 13.96
C ARG A 59 -3.90 2.34 12.82
N GLU A 60 -4.42 3.49 12.44
CA GLU A 60 -5.38 3.62 11.33
C GLU A 60 -4.81 3.06 10.02
N GLY A 61 -3.58 3.42 9.68
CA GLY A 61 -2.92 2.94 8.47
C GLY A 61 -2.59 1.45 8.50
N VAL A 62 -2.18 0.92 9.65
CA VAL A 62 -1.95 -0.53 9.83
C VAL A 62 -3.24 -1.31 9.63
N TYR A 63 -4.34 -0.88 10.22
CA TYR A 63 -5.64 -1.53 10.03
C TYR A 63 -6.11 -1.44 8.57
N ALA A 64 -5.92 -0.29 7.92
CA ALA A 64 -6.26 -0.12 6.52
C ALA A 64 -5.46 -1.07 5.62
N LEU A 65 -4.15 -1.18 5.83
CA LEU A 65 -3.29 -2.10 5.09
C LEU A 65 -3.70 -3.56 5.32
N LEU A 66 -4.01 -3.92 6.55
CA LEU A 66 -4.45 -5.26 6.90
C LEU A 66 -5.80 -5.59 6.26
N ASP A 67 -6.82 -4.79 6.53
CA ASP A 67 -8.21 -5.09 6.14
C ASP A 67 -8.47 -4.89 4.64
N ARG A 68 -7.95 -3.80 4.08
CA ARG A 68 -8.25 -3.41 2.70
C ARG A 68 -7.40 -4.13 1.67
N VAL A 69 -6.22 -4.60 2.06
CA VAL A 69 -5.26 -5.23 1.15
C VAL A 69 -4.96 -6.66 1.57
N LEU A 70 -4.26 -6.86 2.69
CA LEU A 70 -3.69 -8.16 3.00
C LEU A 70 -4.75 -9.23 3.26
N LEU A 71 -5.73 -8.99 4.13
CA LEU A 71 -6.79 -9.97 4.41
C LEU A 71 -7.73 -10.14 3.21
N ARG A 72 -8.02 -9.06 2.50
CA ARG A 72 -8.89 -9.10 1.31
C ARG A 72 -8.31 -9.99 0.21
N TRP A 73 -6.99 -9.95 0.00
CA TRP A 73 -6.32 -10.64 -1.08
C TRP A 73 -5.45 -11.83 -0.63
N ALA A 74 -5.50 -12.17 0.68
CA ALA A 74 -4.70 -13.25 1.27
C ALA A 74 -4.93 -14.60 0.60
N TYR A 75 -6.12 -14.87 0.06
CA TYR A 75 -6.40 -16.11 -0.64
C TYR A 75 -5.44 -16.38 -1.80
N ARG A 76 -4.86 -15.35 -2.39
CA ARG A 76 -3.86 -15.50 -3.46
C ARG A 76 -2.56 -16.07 -2.92
N LEU A 77 -2.17 -15.68 -1.69
CA LEU A 77 -0.99 -16.24 -1.03
C LEU A 77 -1.23 -17.69 -0.64
N ASP A 78 -2.38 -17.99 -0.06
CA ASP A 78 -2.77 -19.36 0.31
C ASP A 78 -2.79 -20.28 -0.92
N TRP A 79 -3.37 -19.80 -1.99
CA TRP A 79 -3.40 -20.52 -3.24
C TRP A 79 -1.99 -20.79 -3.78
N ARG A 80 -1.09 -19.82 -3.69
CA ARG A 80 0.31 -19.99 -4.13
C ARG A 80 1.09 -20.97 -3.26
N ILE A 81 0.78 -21.06 -1.98
CA ILE A 81 1.39 -22.07 -1.09
C ILE A 81 1.03 -23.48 -1.56
N VAL A 82 -0.21 -23.68 -1.99
CA VAL A 82 -0.71 -24.99 -2.44
C VAL A 82 -0.32 -25.30 -3.89
N GLU A 83 -0.54 -24.35 -4.80
CA GLU A 83 -0.38 -24.56 -6.25
C GLU A 83 1.03 -24.23 -6.76
N GLY A 84 1.87 -23.60 -5.94
CA GLY A 84 3.23 -23.22 -6.31
C GLY A 84 3.32 -21.90 -7.07
N VAL A 85 4.39 -21.74 -7.86
CA VAL A 85 4.64 -20.48 -8.59
C VAL A 85 3.51 -20.23 -9.60
N PRO A 86 2.91 -19.02 -9.62
CA PRO A 86 1.84 -18.72 -10.55
C PRO A 86 2.33 -18.65 -11.99
N GLU A 87 1.47 -19.03 -12.90
CA GLU A 87 1.74 -18.90 -14.34
C GLU A 87 1.67 -17.45 -14.81
N ARG A 88 0.87 -16.62 -14.13
CA ARG A 88 0.66 -15.21 -14.48
C ARG A 88 0.88 -14.31 -13.26
N ASP A 89 1.51 -13.17 -13.46
CA ASP A 89 1.78 -12.20 -12.40
C ASP A 89 0.50 -11.67 -11.72
N ILE A 90 -0.61 -11.63 -12.42
CA ILE A 90 -1.91 -11.22 -11.87
C ILE A 90 -2.41 -12.13 -10.73
N GLU A 91 -1.87 -13.32 -10.61
CA GLU A 91 -2.22 -14.28 -9.56
C GLU A 91 -1.49 -14.01 -8.24
N TYR A 92 -0.57 -13.05 -8.22
CA TYR A 92 0.12 -12.61 -7.00
C TYR A 92 -0.66 -11.54 -6.23
N LEU A 93 -0.22 -11.29 -5.01
CA LEU A 93 -0.59 -10.09 -4.28
C LEU A 93 0.06 -8.89 -4.99
N HIS A 94 -0.75 -7.94 -5.41
CA HIS A 94 -0.28 -6.81 -6.21
C HIS A 94 0.47 -5.79 -5.36
N PRO A 95 1.44 -5.06 -5.93
CA PRO A 95 2.16 -4.00 -5.22
C PRO A 95 1.36 -2.71 -5.10
N ARG A 96 0.30 -2.54 -5.91
CA ARG A 96 -0.53 -1.34 -5.97
C ARG A 96 -2.01 -1.67 -6.09
N TYR A 97 -2.84 -0.79 -5.54
CA TYR A 97 -4.29 -0.92 -5.49
C TYR A 97 -4.96 0.43 -5.74
N GLN A 98 -6.27 0.42 -5.97
CA GLN A 98 -7.07 1.64 -5.93
C GLN A 98 -7.20 2.14 -4.49
N ALA A 99 -7.73 3.36 -4.33
CA ALA A 99 -7.83 4.03 -3.03
C ALA A 99 -8.61 3.23 -1.97
N ASP A 100 -9.54 2.38 -2.38
CA ASP A 100 -10.35 1.53 -1.50
C ASP A 100 -9.75 0.13 -1.25
N GLY A 101 -8.58 -0.16 -1.82
CA GLY A 101 -7.95 -1.47 -1.75
C GLY A 101 -8.40 -2.46 -2.83
N SER A 102 -9.23 -2.04 -3.78
CA SER A 102 -9.57 -2.87 -4.95
C SER A 102 -8.42 -2.92 -5.95
N GLU A 103 -8.40 -3.94 -6.78
CA GLU A 103 -7.37 -4.09 -7.81
C GLU A 103 -7.50 -3.02 -8.90
N VAL A 104 -6.36 -2.62 -9.47
CA VAL A 104 -6.32 -1.70 -10.61
C VAL A 104 -6.70 -2.46 -11.87
N PRO A 105 -7.79 -2.10 -12.57
CA PRO A 105 -8.24 -2.85 -13.73
C PRO A 105 -7.31 -2.66 -14.94
N GLY A 106 -7.17 -3.73 -15.73
CA GLY A 106 -6.51 -3.69 -17.03
C GLY A 106 -4.99 -3.63 -17.05
N GLU A 107 -4.33 -3.55 -15.91
CA GLU A 107 -2.87 -3.52 -15.84
C GLU A 107 -2.30 -4.91 -15.52
N LEU A 108 -1.38 -5.38 -16.36
CA LEU A 108 -0.78 -6.70 -16.24
C LEU A 108 0.72 -6.69 -15.95
N TRP A 109 1.40 -5.54 -16.13
CA TRP A 109 2.84 -5.47 -15.92
C TRP A 109 3.20 -5.08 -14.48
N GLY A 110 4.33 -5.57 -14.00
CA GLY A 110 4.89 -5.19 -12.71
C GLY A 110 4.04 -5.61 -11.51
N LEU A 111 3.13 -6.57 -11.67
CA LEU A 111 2.25 -7.05 -10.61
C LEU A 111 2.96 -7.97 -9.63
N ARG A 112 4.06 -8.60 -10.03
CA ARG A 112 4.87 -9.41 -9.14
C ARG A 112 6.04 -8.60 -8.60
N GLN A 113 5.88 -8.10 -7.39
CA GLN A 113 6.93 -7.38 -6.66
C GLN A 113 6.98 -7.92 -5.23
N ASP A 114 7.78 -8.97 -5.04
CA ASP A 114 7.85 -9.71 -3.78
C ASP A 114 8.36 -8.86 -2.61
N ASP A 115 9.15 -7.83 -2.89
CA ASP A 115 9.62 -6.86 -1.90
C ASP A 115 8.46 -6.09 -1.25
N ALA A 116 7.42 -5.77 -1.99
CA ALA A 116 6.24 -5.08 -1.44
C ALA A 116 5.49 -5.97 -0.45
N VAL A 117 5.33 -7.25 -0.76
CA VAL A 117 4.70 -8.23 0.14
C VAL A 117 5.55 -8.42 1.40
N GLY A 118 6.85 -8.63 1.24
CA GLY A 118 7.78 -8.78 2.35
C GLY A 118 7.79 -7.57 3.27
N LEU A 119 7.78 -6.36 2.71
CA LEU A 119 7.75 -5.12 3.47
C LEU A 119 6.45 -4.95 4.26
N ALA A 120 5.30 -5.31 3.67
CA ALA A 120 4.01 -5.28 4.36
C ALA A 120 3.96 -6.25 5.54
N LEU A 121 4.40 -7.49 5.34
CA LEU A 121 4.47 -8.48 6.40
C LEU A 121 5.41 -8.06 7.52
N TRP A 122 6.56 -7.50 7.19
CA TRP A 122 7.50 -6.97 8.16
C TRP A 122 6.88 -5.83 8.99
N ALA A 123 6.18 -4.90 8.34
CA ALA A 123 5.54 -3.77 9.02
C ALA A 123 4.45 -4.24 10.01
N LEU A 124 3.66 -5.24 9.63
CA LEU A 124 2.62 -5.80 10.50
C LEU A 124 3.20 -6.60 11.67
N GLY A 125 4.39 -7.15 11.53
CA GLY A 125 5.07 -7.93 12.58
C GLY A 125 5.80 -7.08 13.62
N ARG A 126 5.89 -5.78 13.42
CA ARG A 126 6.51 -4.86 14.38
C ARG A 126 5.59 -4.57 15.54
#